data_175d3ca0a2749cfbf9234380dff2b6a1
#
_entry.id   175d3ca0a2749cfbf9234380dff2b6a1
#
_cell.length_a   1.000
_cell.length_b   1.000
_cell.length_c   1.000
_cell.angle_alpha   90.00
_cell.angle_beta   90.00
_cell.angle_gamma   90.00
#
_symmetry.space_group_name_H-M   'P 1'
#
loop_
_entity.id
_entity.type
_entity.pdbx_description
1 polymer ?
#
loop_
_entity_poly.entity_id
_entity_poly.type
_entity_poly.pdbx_seq_one_letter_code
_entity_poly.pdbx_strand_id
1 'polypeptide(L)'
;IFDSAGNLVWFRAMGAGEDAADFQTQLFHGRDDLTWWQGRTIILGYGLGEDVIANANYKTVAVVKAGNGMPTDEHEFTVLPNDAAIVLGYVPVQWNLSSVGGAASGVAVDCAVQEVDIHTGLVMWEWRSLAHVDVAQSYSKPPTSPTGYYDYFHVNSAQQLHEGNFVISARNTWGIYEINGHTGRIAWQLGGKKSTFALGAGVPFAYQHNALLLGHDELSVFDDEGAPTVKAPTRGEI
;
A
#
# COMPACT_ATOMS: atom_id res chain seq x y z
N ILE A 1 21.64 -7.65 -7.13
CA ILE A 1 22.15 -8.22 -5.86
C ILE A 1 23.66 -8.16 -5.88
N PHE A 2 24.24 -7.75 -4.79
CA PHE A 2 25.68 -7.73 -4.57
C PHE A 2 26.02 -8.60 -3.34
N ASP A 3 27.20 -9.20 -3.32
CA ASP A 3 27.71 -9.87 -2.13
C ASP A 3 28.27 -8.87 -1.09
N SER A 4 28.70 -9.37 0.06
CA SER A 4 29.26 -8.52 1.12
C SER A 4 30.59 -7.82 0.74
N ALA A 5 31.26 -8.26 -0.33
CA ALA A 5 32.46 -7.66 -0.89
C ALA A 5 32.15 -6.63 -2.01
N GLY A 6 30.87 -6.46 -2.36
CA GLY A 6 30.42 -5.55 -3.40
C GLY A 6 30.50 -6.13 -4.83
N ASN A 7 30.70 -7.46 -4.99
CA ASN A 7 30.67 -8.09 -6.29
C ASN A 7 29.24 -8.30 -6.76
N LEU A 8 28.96 -8.07 -8.05
CA LEU A 8 27.66 -8.35 -8.63
C LEU A 8 27.41 -9.86 -8.68
N VAL A 9 26.35 -10.29 -7.97
CA VAL A 9 25.89 -11.70 -7.93
C VAL A 9 24.81 -11.92 -8.98
N TRP A 10 23.83 -11.03 -9.03
CA TRP A 10 22.71 -11.15 -9.96
C TRP A 10 22.07 -9.78 -10.24
N PHE A 11 21.54 -9.64 -11.44
CA PHE A 11 20.68 -8.51 -11.81
C PHE A 11 19.59 -8.97 -12.79
N ARG A 12 18.49 -8.23 -12.79
CA ARG A 12 17.44 -8.34 -13.78
C ARG A 12 17.32 -7.02 -14.52
N ALA A 13 17.43 -7.07 -15.83
CA ALA A 13 17.14 -5.90 -16.66
C ALA A 13 15.63 -5.74 -16.79
N MET A 14 15.14 -4.55 -16.52
CA MET A 14 13.75 -4.18 -16.72
C MET A 14 13.52 -3.71 -18.16
N GLY A 15 12.28 -3.79 -18.65
CA GLY A 15 11.90 -3.23 -19.93
C GLY A 15 12.03 -1.70 -19.97
N ALA A 16 12.05 -1.12 -21.16
CA ALA A 16 12.11 0.35 -21.29
C ALA A 16 10.87 1.00 -20.66
N GLY A 17 11.07 1.85 -19.66
CA GLY A 17 10.02 2.54 -18.91
C GLY A 17 9.33 1.65 -17.87
N GLU A 18 9.92 0.52 -17.51
CA GLU A 18 9.54 -0.29 -16.37
C GLU A 18 10.45 -0.02 -15.18
N ASP A 19 9.86 -0.05 -13.99
CA ASP A 19 10.50 0.10 -12.69
C ASP A 19 10.43 -1.23 -11.94
N ALA A 20 11.26 -1.39 -10.91
CA ALA A 20 11.16 -2.45 -9.92
C ALA A 20 11.16 -1.85 -8.52
N ALA A 21 10.29 -2.33 -7.66
CA ALA A 21 10.14 -1.88 -6.28
C ALA A 21 9.91 -3.07 -5.35
N ASP A 22 9.88 -2.80 -4.07
CA ASP A 22 9.54 -3.75 -2.99
C ASP A 22 10.32 -5.08 -3.08
N PHE A 23 11.65 -4.98 -3.27
CA PHE A 23 12.51 -6.16 -3.37
C PHE A 23 12.77 -6.76 -1.99
N GLN A 24 12.33 -8.00 -1.79
CA GLN A 24 12.39 -8.68 -0.50
C GLN A 24 12.82 -10.15 -0.66
N THR A 25 13.06 -10.80 0.49
CA THR A 25 13.13 -12.25 0.62
C THR A 25 11.94 -12.68 1.46
N GLN A 26 11.11 -13.57 0.94
CA GLN A 26 9.90 -14.04 1.60
C GLN A 26 9.81 -15.56 1.60
N LEU A 27 9.15 -16.12 2.62
CA LEU A 27 8.96 -17.56 2.73
C LEU A 27 7.83 -18.00 1.78
N PHE A 28 8.14 -18.77 0.75
CA PHE A 28 7.17 -19.38 -0.15
C PHE A 28 7.40 -20.88 -0.26
N HIS A 29 6.38 -21.71 0.02
CA HIS A 29 6.48 -23.18 0.07
C HIS A 29 7.64 -23.68 0.96
N GLY A 30 7.87 -23.03 2.10
CA GLY A 30 8.92 -23.39 3.06
C GLY A 30 10.36 -23.09 2.61
N ARG A 31 10.53 -22.21 1.61
CA ARG A 31 11.84 -21.75 1.10
C ARG A 31 11.88 -20.23 1.08
N ASP A 32 13.07 -19.68 1.30
CA ASP A 32 13.32 -18.27 1.11
C ASP A 32 13.43 -17.98 -0.40
N ASP A 33 12.39 -17.40 -0.96
CA ASP A 33 12.32 -16.99 -2.35
C ASP A 33 12.42 -15.45 -2.45
N LEU A 34 12.90 -14.94 -3.59
CA LEU A 34 12.99 -13.51 -3.87
C LEU A 34 11.65 -13.01 -4.38
N THR A 35 11.24 -11.85 -3.90
CA THR A 35 10.03 -11.18 -4.39
C THR A 35 10.34 -9.74 -4.79
N TRP A 36 9.62 -9.22 -5.78
CA TRP A 36 9.63 -7.82 -6.17
C TRP A 36 8.39 -7.50 -6.99
N TRP A 37 8.00 -6.25 -6.94
CA TRP A 37 7.08 -5.70 -7.91
C TRP A 37 7.82 -5.25 -9.18
N GLN A 38 7.18 -5.37 -10.35
CA GLN A 38 7.66 -4.83 -11.61
C GLN A 38 6.52 -4.23 -12.41
N GLY A 39 6.78 -3.08 -13.07
CA GLY A 39 5.77 -2.40 -13.85
C GLY A 39 6.15 -0.96 -14.14
N ARG A 40 5.18 -0.09 -14.18
CA ARG A 40 5.40 1.33 -14.41
C ARG A 40 4.79 2.16 -13.30
N THR A 41 5.60 2.93 -12.62
CA THR A 41 5.16 3.95 -11.67
C THR A 41 4.60 5.14 -12.44
N ILE A 42 3.41 5.61 -12.07
CA ILE A 42 2.80 6.78 -12.68
C ILE A 42 3.08 8.05 -11.86
N ILE A 43 2.83 9.21 -12.46
CA ILE A 43 3.14 10.52 -11.85
C ILE A 43 2.46 10.77 -10.49
N LEU A 44 1.39 10.05 -10.17
CA LEU A 44 0.72 10.12 -8.87
C LEU A 44 1.46 9.30 -7.79
N GLY A 45 2.48 8.53 -8.14
CA GLY A 45 3.30 7.76 -7.22
C GLY A 45 2.68 6.42 -6.82
N TYR A 46 1.92 5.78 -7.70
CA TYR A 46 1.48 4.41 -7.55
C TYR A 46 1.74 3.59 -8.82
N GLY A 47 1.85 2.27 -8.67
CA GLY A 47 2.28 1.35 -9.70
C GLY A 47 1.15 0.79 -10.55
N LEU A 48 1.50 0.43 -11.79
CA LEU A 48 0.69 -0.34 -12.72
C LEU A 48 1.52 -1.54 -13.18
N GLY A 49 1.44 -2.65 -12.44
CA GLY A 49 2.35 -3.76 -12.65
C GLY A 49 1.86 -5.10 -12.10
N GLU A 50 2.82 -5.89 -11.69
CA GLU A 50 2.66 -7.24 -11.16
C GLU A 50 3.76 -7.58 -10.17
N ASP A 51 3.51 -8.52 -9.27
CA ASP A 51 4.49 -9.03 -8.32
C ASP A 51 5.09 -10.34 -8.82
N VAL A 52 6.35 -10.53 -8.59
CA VAL A 52 7.11 -11.69 -9.05
C VAL A 52 7.68 -12.44 -7.86
N ILE A 53 7.55 -13.76 -7.85
CA ILE A 53 8.25 -14.67 -6.95
C ILE A 53 9.30 -15.43 -7.75
N ALA A 54 10.56 -15.41 -7.31
CA ALA A 54 11.65 -16.12 -7.95
C ALA A 54 12.41 -16.99 -6.92
N ASN A 55 12.71 -18.22 -7.31
CA ASN A 55 13.43 -19.15 -6.44
C ASN A 55 14.92 -18.82 -6.30
N ALA A 56 15.65 -19.57 -5.45
CA ALA A 56 17.07 -19.40 -5.19
C ALA A 56 17.97 -19.54 -6.46
N ASN A 57 17.44 -20.04 -7.57
CA ASN A 57 18.13 -20.05 -8.87
C ASN A 57 17.75 -18.86 -9.75
N TYR A 58 17.12 -17.82 -9.17
CA TYR A 58 16.64 -16.61 -9.85
C TYR A 58 15.62 -16.88 -10.97
N LYS A 59 14.93 -18.02 -10.93
CA LYS A 59 13.87 -18.35 -11.88
C LYS A 59 12.52 -17.94 -11.31
N THR A 60 11.75 -17.20 -12.08
CA THR A 60 10.35 -16.89 -11.75
C THR A 60 9.55 -18.17 -11.55
N VAL A 61 8.91 -18.31 -10.41
CA VAL A 61 8.05 -19.45 -10.04
C VAL A 61 6.58 -19.07 -9.94
N ALA A 62 6.28 -17.80 -9.68
CA ALA A 62 4.93 -17.25 -9.74
C ALA A 62 4.95 -15.77 -10.16
N VAL A 63 3.84 -15.33 -10.72
CA VAL A 63 3.53 -13.93 -10.97
C VAL A 63 2.15 -13.67 -10.39
N VAL A 64 2.05 -12.69 -9.51
CA VAL A 64 0.83 -12.34 -8.78
C VAL A 64 0.32 -11.01 -9.28
N LYS A 65 -0.98 -10.91 -9.46
CA LYS A 65 -1.67 -9.68 -9.89
C LYS A 65 -2.87 -9.42 -9.00
N ALA A 66 -3.16 -8.15 -8.79
CA ALA A 66 -4.43 -7.77 -8.21
C ALA A 66 -5.58 -8.31 -9.07
N GLY A 67 -6.60 -8.80 -8.42
CA GLY A 67 -7.77 -9.35 -9.10
C GLY A 67 -8.76 -8.27 -9.56
N ASN A 68 -9.90 -8.73 -10.07
CA ASN A 68 -10.99 -7.85 -10.51
C ASN A 68 -10.59 -6.84 -11.61
N GLY A 69 -9.53 -7.16 -12.39
CA GLY A 69 -9.05 -6.31 -13.49
C GLY A 69 -8.23 -5.10 -13.04
N MET A 70 -7.78 -5.07 -11.79
CA MET A 70 -6.91 -4.01 -11.29
C MET A 70 -5.44 -4.31 -11.61
N PRO A 71 -4.63 -3.29 -11.93
CA PRO A 71 -3.18 -3.42 -11.90
C PRO A 71 -2.70 -3.51 -10.46
N THR A 72 -1.61 -4.26 -10.23
CA THR A 72 -0.97 -4.34 -8.92
C THR A 72 -0.10 -3.12 -8.70
N ASP A 73 -0.15 -2.60 -7.50
CA ASP A 73 0.64 -1.44 -7.06
C ASP A 73 1.99 -1.85 -6.48
N GLU A 74 2.93 -0.92 -6.46
CA GLU A 74 4.34 -1.13 -6.12
C GLU A 74 4.67 -1.11 -4.63
N HIS A 75 3.71 -0.73 -3.74
CA HIS A 75 4.03 -0.42 -2.37
C HIS A 75 4.04 -1.62 -1.42
N GLU A 76 3.26 -2.67 -1.71
CA GLU A 76 3.16 -3.81 -0.79
C GLU A 76 2.89 -5.12 -1.52
N PHE A 77 3.75 -6.09 -1.29
CA PHE A 77 3.56 -7.48 -1.65
C PHE A 77 3.99 -8.39 -0.51
N THR A 78 3.03 -9.00 0.18
CA THR A 78 3.31 -9.94 1.27
C THR A 78 2.78 -11.33 0.96
N VAL A 79 3.67 -12.34 0.93
CA VAL A 79 3.30 -13.75 0.80
C VAL A 79 2.81 -14.28 2.12
N LEU A 80 1.64 -14.89 2.13
CA LEU A 80 1.00 -15.47 3.31
C LEU A 80 1.24 -16.99 3.40
N PRO A 81 1.19 -17.59 4.61
CA PRO A 81 1.44 -19.03 4.81
C PRO A 81 0.48 -19.98 4.08
N ASN A 82 -0.70 -19.51 3.67
CA ASN A 82 -1.77 -20.27 3.01
C ASN A 82 -1.72 -20.22 1.48
N ASP A 83 -0.55 -19.92 0.90
CA ASP A 83 -0.35 -19.71 -0.54
C ASP A 83 -1.20 -18.58 -1.14
N ALA A 84 -1.58 -17.63 -0.31
CA ALA A 84 -2.16 -16.35 -0.72
C ALA A 84 -1.11 -15.24 -0.63
N ALA A 85 -1.46 -14.08 -1.16
CA ALA A 85 -0.66 -12.87 -1.03
C ALA A 85 -1.54 -11.64 -0.77
N ILE A 86 -1.01 -10.70 0.00
CA ILE A 86 -1.55 -9.34 0.08
C ILE A 86 -0.96 -8.52 -1.06
N VAL A 87 -1.82 -7.85 -1.79
CA VAL A 87 -1.47 -6.91 -2.85
C VAL A 87 -2.33 -5.65 -2.75
N LEU A 88 -1.79 -4.55 -3.26
CA LEU A 88 -2.50 -3.29 -3.35
C LEU A 88 -2.92 -2.99 -4.80
N GLY A 89 -3.97 -2.20 -4.94
CA GLY A 89 -4.44 -1.72 -6.24
C GLY A 89 -5.07 -0.35 -6.17
N TYR A 90 -5.01 0.39 -7.28
CA TYR A 90 -5.54 1.74 -7.40
C TYR A 90 -6.47 1.83 -8.61
N VAL A 91 -7.69 2.30 -8.40
CA VAL A 91 -8.71 2.38 -9.44
C VAL A 91 -9.33 3.76 -9.50
N PRO A 92 -9.20 4.48 -10.63
CA PRO A 92 -9.93 5.72 -10.83
C PRO A 92 -11.44 5.47 -10.91
N VAL A 93 -12.22 6.18 -10.09
CA VAL A 93 -13.68 6.07 -10.02
C VAL A 93 -14.30 7.45 -10.17
N GLN A 94 -15.33 7.58 -11.01
CA GLN A 94 -16.07 8.83 -11.10
C GLN A 94 -16.75 9.14 -9.76
N TRP A 95 -16.47 10.33 -9.21
CA TRP A 95 -16.89 10.71 -7.88
C TRP A 95 -17.27 12.19 -7.78
N ASN A 96 -18.30 12.49 -7.00
CA ASN A 96 -18.65 13.87 -6.72
C ASN A 96 -17.74 14.46 -5.64
N LEU A 97 -16.82 15.34 -6.03
CA LEU A 97 -15.84 15.96 -5.17
C LEU A 97 -16.26 17.36 -4.68
N SER A 98 -17.49 17.81 -4.94
CA SER A 98 -17.95 19.17 -4.60
C SER A 98 -17.94 19.43 -3.08
N SER A 99 -18.15 18.41 -2.24
CA SER A 99 -18.09 18.52 -0.78
C SER A 99 -16.71 18.92 -0.25
N VAL A 100 -15.66 18.68 -1.03
CA VAL A 100 -14.26 19.00 -0.69
C VAL A 100 -13.68 20.09 -1.58
N GLY A 101 -14.52 20.77 -2.39
CA GLY A 101 -14.08 21.86 -3.26
C GLY A 101 -13.55 21.42 -4.63
N GLY A 102 -13.69 20.15 -4.98
CA GLY A 102 -13.36 19.60 -6.29
C GLY A 102 -14.51 19.62 -7.30
N ALA A 103 -14.32 19.00 -8.44
CA ALA A 103 -15.35 18.92 -9.50
C ALA A 103 -16.51 18.00 -9.09
N ALA A 104 -17.76 18.39 -9.41
CA ALA A 104 -18.94 17.56 -9.15
C ALA A 104 -18.96 16.25 -9.97
N SER A 105 -18.28 16.24 -11.12
CA SER A 105 -18.03 15.06 -11.95
C SER A 105 -16.55 14.70 -11.98
N GLY A 106 -15.89 14.75 -10.82
CA GLY A 106 -14.46 14.46 -10.68
C GLY A 106 -14.14 12.96 -10.68
N VAL A 107 -12.88 12.65 -10.49
CA VAL A 107 -12.38 11.28 -10.37
C VAL A 107 -11.63 11.14 -9.04
N ALA A 108 -12.10 10.26 -8.16
CA ALA A 108 -11.34 9.83 -7.00
C ALA A 108 -10.57 8.55 -7.34
N VAL A 109 -9.39 8.40 -6.78
CA VAL A 109 -8.63 7.14 -6.87
C VAL A 109 -9.02 6.29 -5.67
N ASP A 110 -9.72 5.19 -5.93
CA ASP A 110 -10.11 4.23 -4.94
C ASP A 110 -9.00 3.22 -4.73
N CYS A 111 -8.53 3.08 -3.51
CA CYS A 111 -7.48 2.13 -3.16
C CYS A 111 -8.10 0.80 -2.71
N ALA A 112 -7.51 -0.29 -3.17
CA ALA A 112 -7.86 -1.65 -2.79
C ALA A 112 -6.73 -2.30 -2.02
N VAL A 113 -7.09 -3.07 -0.99
CA VAL A 113 -6.25 -4.09 -0.37
C VAL A 113 -6.89 -5.42 -0.68
N GLN A 114 -6.15 -6.36 -1.25
CA GLN A 114 -6.66 -7.68 -1.61
C GLN A 114 -5.81 -8.78 -1.01
N GLU A 115 -6.46 -9.85 -0.55
CA GLU A 115 -5.85 -11.17 -0.40
C GLU A 115 -6.19 -11.97 -1.65
N VAL A 116 -5.17 -12.42 -2.37
CA VAL A 116 -5.31 -13.17 -3.61
C VAL A 116 -4.65 -14.54 -3.49
N ASP A 117 -5.29 -15.57 -4.01
CA ASP A 117 -4.68 -16.91 -4.14
C ASP A 117 -3.61 -16.87 -5.23
N ILE A 118 -2.37 -17.22 -4.88
CA ILE A 118 -1.20 -17.10 -5.78
C ILE A 118 -1.32 -18.01 -7.01
N HIS A 119 -1.96 -19.17 -6.87
CA HIS A 119 -2.04 -20.14 -7.96
C HIS A 119 -3.16 -19.84 -8.95
N THR A 120 -4.29 -19.39 -8.44
CA THR A 120 -5.49 -19.19 -9.26
C THR A 120 -5.73 -17.73 -9.64
N GLY A 121 -5.12 -16.78 -8.92
CA GLY A 121 -5.38 -15.34 -9.04
C GLY A 121 -6.76 -14.92 -8.54
N LEU A 122 -7.47 -15.80 -7.80
CA LEU A 122 -8.78 -15.49 -7.24
C LEU A 122 -8.64 -14.55 -6.04
N VAL A 123 -9.48 -13.51 -6.01
CA VAL A 123 -9.59 -12.63 -4.85
C VAL A 123 -10.36 -13.36 -3.75
N MET A 124 -9.70 -13.60 -2.63
CA MET A 124 -10.27 -14.25 -1.46
C MET A 124 -10.88 -13.23 -0.49
N TRP A 125 -10.32 -12.04 -0.44
CA TRP A 125 -10.81 -10.90 0.34
C TRP A 125 -10.43 -9.59 -0.35
N GLU A 126 -11.30 -8.58 -0.23
CA GLU A 126 -11.07 -7.25 -0.76
C GLU A 126 -11.64 -6.17 0.16
N TRP A 127 -10.87 -5.12 0.38
CA TRP A 127 -11.31 -3.90 1.04
C TRP A 127 -11.06 -2.71 0.13
N ARG A 128 -12.02 -1.76 0.08
CA ARG A 128 -11.99 -0.60 -0.82
C ARG A 128 -12.12 0.69 -0.01
N SER A 129 -11.21 1.62 -0.23
CA SER A 129 -11.13 2.87 0.55
C SER A 129 -12.38 3.74 0.42
N LEU A 130 -12.95 3.91 -0.78
CA LEU A 130 -14.15 4.76 -1.01
C LEU A 130 -15.41 4.25 -0.31
N ALA A 131 -15.47 2.96 0.02
CA ALA A 131 -16.60 2.38 0.77
C ALA A 131 -16.53 2.68 2.27
N HIS A 132 -15.36 3.07 2.80
CA HIS A 132 -15.11 3.14 4.24
C HIS A 132 -14.57 4.48 4.74
N VAL A 133 -13.82 5.21 3.91
CA VAL A 133 -13.14 6.46 4.29
C VAL A 133 -13.61 7.61 3.41
N ASP A 134 -14.21 8.61 4.03
CA ASP A 134 -14.67 9.82 3.35
C ASP A 134 -13.49 10.57 2.71
N VAL A 135 -13.66 11.02 1.47
CA VAL A 135 -12.66 11.80 0.72
C VAL A 135 -12.25 13.09 1.43
N ALA A 136 -13.09 13.62 2.33
CA ALA A 136 -12.78 14.79 3.16
C ALA A 136 -11.72 14.51 4.24
N GLN A 137 -11.37 13.25 4.50
CA GLN A 137 -10.30 12.91 5.43
C GLN A 137 -8.91 13.16 4.86
N SER A 138 -8.78 13.32 3.55
CA SER A 138 -7.51 13.63 2.89
C SER A 138 -6.96 14.99 3.30
N TYR A 139 -5.64 15.08 3.37
CA TYR A 139 -4.90 16.35 3.44
C TYR A 139 -4.47 16.85 2.06
N SER A 140 -4.59 16.01 1.03
CA SER A 140 -4.36 16.39 -0.36
C SER A 140 -5.49 17.31 -0.86
N LYS A 141 -5.17 18.20 -1.80
CA LYS A 141 -6.17 19.08 -2.40
C LYS A 141 -6.87 18.37 -3.57
N PRO A 142 -8.20 18.37 -3.62
CA PRO A 142 -8.93 17.82 -4.75
C PRO A 142 -8.69 18.65 -6.01
N PRO A 143 -8.60 18.04 -7.19
CA PRO A 143 -8.54 18.76 -8.45
C PRO A 143 -9.87 19.45 -8.74
N THR A 144 -9.79 20.66 -9.28
CA THR A 144 -10.97 21.40 -9.76
C THR A 144 -11.37 20.98 -11.19
N SER A 145 -10.45 20.38 -11.94
CA SER A 145 -10.72 19.81 -13.26
C SER A 145 -11.49 18.50 -13.13
N PRO A 146 -12.54 18.25 -13.94
CA PRO A 146 -13.25 16.98 -13.95
C PRO A 146 -12.42 15.79 -14.46
N THR A 147 -11.30 16.05 -15.13
CA THR A 147 -10.34 15.04 -15.61
C THR A 147 -9.16 14.84 -14.70
N GLY A 148 -9.06 15.61 -13.62
CA GLY A 148 -8.01 15.45 -12.61
C GLY A 148 -8.31 14.28 -11.68
N TYR A 149 -7.29 13.50 -11.34
CA TYR A 149 -7.40 12.40 -10.40
C TYR A 149 -7.16 12.90 -8.97
N TYR A 150 -8.09 12.60 -8.08
CA TYR A 150 -7.95 12.86 -6.65
C TYR A 150 -7.49 11.59 -5.95
N ASP A 151 -6.19 11.47 -5.78
CA ASP A 151 -5.58 10.44 -4.96
C ASP A 151 -5.72 10.86 -3.49
N TYR A 152 -6.88 10.55 -2.91
CA TYR A 152 -7.26 11.05 -1.61
C TYR A 152 -6.75 10.21 -0.44
N PHE A 153 -6.52 8.91 -0.68
CA PHE A 153 -6.18 7.93 0.35
C PHE A 153 -4.71 7.51 0.29
N HIS A 154 -4.30 6.92 -0.83
CA HIS A 154 -2.94 6.46 -1.10
C HIS A 154 -2.47 5.43 -0.08
N VAL A 155 -3.04 4.21 -0.15
CA VAL A 155 -2.60 3.09 0.68
C VAL A 155 -1.17 2.66 0.28
N ASN A 156 -0.29 2.44 1.27
CA ASN A 156 1.12 2.14 0.99
C ASN A 156 1.73 1.05 1.88
N SER A 157 0.94 0.46 2.76
CA SER A 157 1.28 -0.78 3.43
C SER A 157 0.04 -1.49 3.92
N ALA A 158 0.10 -2.81 4.01
CA ALA A 158 -0.97 -3.65 4.54
C ALA A 158 -0.39 -4.90 5.21
N GLN A 159 -0.62 -5.05 6.49
CA GLN A 159 -0.21 -6.21 7.28
C GLN A 159 -1.43 -7.00 7.72
N GLN A 160 -1.49 -8.31 7.40
CA GLN A 160 -2.48 -9.20 7.98
C GLN A 160 -2.08 -9.59 9.41
N LEU A 161 -3.02 -9.48 10.35
CA LEU A 161 -2.84 -9.88 11.73
C LEU A 161 -3.31 -11.32 11.97
N HIS A 162 -2.86 -11.93 13.08
CA HIS A 162 -3.18 -13.33 13.43
C HIS A 162 -4.69 -13.64 13.48
N GLU A 163 -5.53 -12.65 13.79
CA GLU A 163 -6.99 -12.82 13.88
C GLU A 163 -7.70 -12.56 12.55
N GLY A 164 -6.94 -12.39 11.46
CA GLY A 164 -7.46 -12.08 10.14
C GLY A 164 -7.87 -10.62 9.94
N ASN A 165 -7.58 -9.74 10.89
CA ASN A 165 -7.67 -8.29 10.71
C ASN A 165 -6.46 -7.79 9.91
N PHE A 166 -6.55 -6.54 9.45
CA PHE A 166 -5.45 -5.89 8.70
C PHE A 166 -5.10 -4.55 9.33
N VAL A 167 -3.81 -4.24 9.41
CA VAL A 167 -3.32 -2.88 9.65
C VAL A 167 -2.87 -2.31 8.33
N ILE A 168 -3.42 -1.14 7.94
CA ILE A 168 -3.07 -0.46 6.69
C ILE A 168 -2.64 0.96 6.97
N SER A 169 -1.70 1.46 6.17
CA SER A 169 -1.28 2.87 6.19
C SER A 169 -1.76 3.59 4.95
N ALA A 170 -2.28 4.80 5.12
CA ALA A 170 -2.74 5.66 4.03
C ALA A 170 -2.07 7.03 4.08
N ARG A 171 -1.18 7.26 3.12
CA ARG A 171 -0.30 8.42 3.01
C ARG A 171 -1.06 9.76 3.04
N ASN A 172 -2.12 9.87 2.24
CA ASN A 172 -2.78 11.17 2.02
C ASN A 172 -3.82 11.51 3.08
N THR A 173 -4.22 10.56 3.93
CA THR A 173 -5.06 10.81 5.11
C THR A 173 -4.25 10.95 6.38
N TRP A 174 -2.92 10.72 6.34
CA TRP A 174 -2.02 10.66 7.49
C TRP A 174 -2.56 9.72 8.57
N GLY A 175 -3.13 8.61 8.15
CA GLY A 175 -3.83 7.67 9.02
C GLY A 175 -3.33 6.25 8.86
N ILE A 176 -3.31 5.53 9.97
CA ILE A 176 -3.11 4.10 10.06
C ILE A 176 -4.42 3.52 10.58
N TYR A 177 -4.89 2.44 9.97
CA TYR A 177 -6.22 1.87 10.23
C TYR A 177 -6.13 0.40 10.55
N GLU A 178 -6.80 -0.06 11.59
CA GLU A 178 -7.12 -1.48 11.70
C GLU A 178 -8.47 -1.76 11.06
N ILE A 179 -8.47 -2.75 10.16
CA ILE A 179 -9.63 -3.22 9.44
C ILE A 179 -10.02 -4.59 9.99
N ASN A 180 -11.26 -4.75 10.41
CA ASN A 180 -11.79 -6.06 10.76
C ASN A 180 -11.97 -6.90 9.48
N GLY A 181 -11.22 -8.01 9.36
CA GLY A 181 -11.18 -8.82 8.14
C GLY A 181 -12.50 -9.52 7.80
N HIS A 182 -13.40 -9.71 8.75
CA HIS A 182 -14.69 -10.34 8.48
C HIS A 182 -15.77 -9.36 8.04
N THR A 183 -15.73 -8.12 8.57
CA THR A 183 -16.80 -7.14 8.34
C THR A 183 -16.38 -5.99 7.44
N GLY A 184 -15.09 -5.83 7.18
CA GLY A 184 -14.50 -4.69 6.47
C GLY A 184 -14.56 -3.37 7.25
N ARG A 185 -15.07 -3.36 8.50
CA ARG A 185 -15.19 -2.14 9.29
C ARG A 185 -13.86 -1.72 9.86
N ILE A 186 -13.62 -0.40 9.89
CA ILE A 186 -12.51 0.19 10.60
C ILE A 186 -12.75 0.01 12.11
N ALA A 187 -11.86 -0.72 12.78
CA ALA A 187 -11.89 -0.94 14.23
C ALA A 187 -11.33 0.29 14.96
N TRP A 188 -10.22 0.82 14.49
CA TRP A 188 -9.63 2.07 14.98
C TRP A 188 -8.84 2.79 13.87
N GLN A 189 -8.62 4.08 14.09
CA GLN A 189 -7.74 4.93 13.28
C GLN A 189 -6.74 5.64 14.18
N LEU A 190 -5.45 5.52 13.87
CA LEU A 190 -4.37 6.26 14.50
C LEU A 190 -3.91 7.37 13.55
N GLY A 191 -3.87 8.60 14.03
CA GLY A 191 -3.51 9.77 13.21
C GLY A 191 -4.64 10.26 12.30
N GLY A 192 -4.31 11.22 11.45
CA GLY A 192 -5.26 11.84 10.53
C GLY A 192 -6.34 12.68 11.20
N LYS A 193 -7.39 13.02 10.43
CA LYS A 193 -8.47 13.91 10.89
C LYS A 193 -9.48 13.25 11.84
N LYS A 194 -9.51 11.91 11.89
CA LYS A 194 -10.48 11.15 12.71
C LYS A 194 -9.78 10.10 13.59
N SER A 195 -8.60 10.46 14.13
CA SER A 195 -7.90 9.58 15.05
C SER A 195 -8.79 9.12 16.20
N THR A 196 -8.81 7.81 16.46
CA THR A 196 -9.48 7.20 17.63
C THR A 196 -8.69 7.47 18.91
N PHE A 197 -7.39 7.75 18.76
CA PHE A 197 -6.47 7.96 19.85
C PHE A 197 -6.10 9.43 20.00
N ALA A 198 -5.91 9.89 21.24
CA ALA A 198 -5.29 11.17 21.51
C ALA A 198 -3.76 11.04 21.33
N LEU A 199 -3.21 11.75 20.36
CA LEU A 199 -1.77 11.75 20.12
C LEU A 199 -1.07 12.74 21.06
N GLY A 200 -0.01 12.29 21.73
CA GLY A 200 0.86 13.13 22.54
C GLY A 200 1.69 14.09 21.71
N ALA A 201 2.34 15.03 22.39
CA ALA A 201 3.26 15.96 21.73
C ALA A 201 4.44 15.20 21.11
N GLY A 202 4.74 15.47 19.83
CA GLY A 202 5.83 14.82 19.09
C GLY A 202 5.49 13.47 18.48
N VAL A 203 4.26 12.97 18.68
CA VAL A 203 3.77 11.69 18.09
C VAL A 203 3.06 11.88 16.73
N PRO A 204 2.48 13.05 16.36
CA PRO A 204 1.85 13.17 15.04
C PRO A 204 2.83 12.92 13.91
N PHE A 205 2.40 12.13 12.94
CA PHE A 205 3.12 11.77 11.74
C PHE A 205 2.36 12.24 10.48
N ALA A 206 3.05 12.32 9.34
CA ALA A 206 2.45 12.69 8.07
C ALA A 206 3.14 11.99 6.90
N TYR A 207 2.37 11.66 5.86
CA TYR A 207 2.86 10.96 4.65
C TYR A 207 3.57 9.64 4.96
N GLN A 208 3.25 9.03 6.08
CA GLN A 208 3.89 7.84 6.62
C GLN A 208 3.78 6.64 5.68
N HIS A 209 4.74 5.73 5.81
CA HIS A 209 4.83 4.47 5.08
C HIS A 209 5.13 3.31 6.05
N ASN A 210 4.89 2.09 5.57
CA ASN A 210 5.33 0.85 6.21
C ASN A 210 4.94 0.75 7.69
N ALA A 211 3.62 0.87 7.96
CA ALA A 211 3.09 0.71 9.31
C ALA A 211 2.95 -0.78 9.65
N LEU A 212 3.67 -1.22 10.69
CA LEU A 212 3.68 -2.62 11.13
C LEU A 212 3.37 -2.72 12.62
N LEU A 213 2.40 -3.55 12.99
CA LEU A 213 2.14 -3.92 14.36
C LEU A 213 3.17 -4.98 14.78
N LEU A 214 4.03 -4.64 15.75
CA LEU A 214 5.15 -5.48 16.20
C LEU A 214 4.76 -6.47 17.30
N GLY A 215 3.56 -6.35 17.86
CA GLY A 215 3.07 -7.05 19.04
C GLY A 215 3.17 -6.18 20.30
N HIS A 216 2.52 -6.62 21.39
CA HIS A 216 2.48 -5.88 22.66
C HIS A 216 1.96 -4.43 22.55
N ASP A 217 1.03 -4.18 21.62
CA ASP A 217 0.48 -2.84 21.32
C ASP A 217 1.53 -1.84 20.78
N GLU A 218 2.65 -2.31 20.29
CA GLU A 218 3.69 -1.51 19.65
C GLU A 218 3.50 -1.50 18.13
N LEU A 219 3.59 -0.32 17.52
CA LEU A 219 3.46 -0.10 16.08
C LEU A 219 4.67 0.68 15.58
N SER A 220 5.38 0.13 14.60
CA SER A 220 6.43 0.87 13.91
C SER A 220 5.88 1.58 12.67
N VAL A 221 6.41 2.75 12.37
CA VAL A 221 6.05 3.53 11.19
C VAL A 221 7.24 4.32 10.67
N PHE A 222 7.36 4.44 9.37
CA PHE A 222 8.25 5.39 8.73
C PHE A 222 7.49 6.69 8.50
N ASP A 223 7.79 7.72 9.30
CA ASP A 223 7.18 9.04 9.20
C ASP A 223 7.95 9.87 8.18
N ASP A 224 7.36 10.03 6.99
CA ASP A 224 7.96 10.74 5.87
C ASP A 224 7.49 12.20 5.78
N GLU A 225 7.49 12.92 6.87
CA GLU A 225 6.99 14.32 6.97
C GLU A 225 7.52 15.28 5.88
N GLY A 226 8.30 14.78 4.92
CA GLY A 226 9.07 15.55 3.95
C GLY A 226 8.33 16.20 2.82
N ALA A 227 7.03 15.96 2.56
CA ALA A 227 6.35 16.54 1.40
C ALA A 227 4.96 17.05 1.71
N PRO A 228 4.51 18.12 1.13
CA PRO A 228 5.19 19.36 0.73
C PRO A 228 5.05 20.52 1.71
N THR A 229 4.53 20.37 2.94
CA THR A 229 4.28 21.48 3.88
C THR A 229 4.53 21.16 5.35
N VAL A 230 4.87 19.93 5.68
CA VAL A 230 5.24 19.56 7.04
C VAL A 230 6.75 19.76 7.19
N LYS A 231 7.19 20.42 8.25
CA LYS A 231 8.58 20.88 8.40
C LYS A 231 9.40 20.06 9.40
N ALA A 232 8.94 18.88 9.75
CA ALA A 232 9.69 18.01 10.61
C ALA A 232 10.61 17.07 9.78
N PRO A 233 11.73 16.60 10.35
CA PRO A 233 12.58 15.65 9.66
C PRO A 233 11.92 14.28 9.57
N THR A 234 12.15 13.58 8.46
CA THR A 234 11.80 12.18 8.28
C THR A 234 12.40 11.32 9.39
N ARG A 235 11.62 10.37 9.95
CA ARG A 235 12.04 9.53 11.09
C ARG A 235 11.35 8.16 11.09
N GLY A 236 11.99 7.18 11.70
CA GLY A 236 11.34 5.94 12.15
C GLY A 236 10.76 6.16 13.55
N GLU A 237 9.55 5.70 13.79
CA GLU A 237 8.87 5.73 15.09
C GLU A 237 8.42 4.33 15.52
N ILE A 238 8.36 4.11 16.83
CA ILE A 238 7.76 2.94 17.48
C ILE A 238 6.86 3.42 18.59
#